data_d455a42f79c5c38847ed6e3a4041e9f2
#
_entry.id   d455a42f79c5c38847ed6e3a4041e9f2
#
_cell.length_a   1.000
_cell.length_b   1.000
_cell.length_c   1.000
_cell.angle_alpha   90.00
_cell.angle_beta   90.00
_cell.angle_gamma   90.00
#
_symmetry.space_group_name_H-M   'P 1'
#
loop_
_entity.id
_entity.type
_entity.pdbx_description
1 polymer ?
#
loop_
_entity_poly.entity_id
_entity_poly.type
_entity_poly.pdbx_seq_one_letter_code
_entity_poly.pdbx_strand_id
1 'polypeptide(L)'
;IADGVEPVAHGSMRLQRGCELAQGYGIARPMPAGNLPAWIDSWRPDERWSSMRPAIREDLPLLFAGVEHRAWATAVEDFLHGKRSTLPLAHHQCRFNVWLETEGLAQLKDRPSFQRVMEKHRTLHELANALCAAKSPTPETPKDPGLRARFQRLRDALTEELQSLIAEGHQPADD
;
A
#
# COMPACT_ATOMS: atom_id res chain seq x y z
N ILE A 1 17.18 13.22 1.00
CA ILE A 1 16.90 13.68 2.37
C ILE A 1 15.40 13.93 2.47
N ALA A 2 14.74 13.35 3.47
CA ALA A 2 13.34 13.65 3.78
C ALA A 2 13.29 14.81 4.79
N ASP A 3 12.49 15.83 4.47
CA ASP A 3 12.28 16.99 5.33
C ASP A 3 10.90 16.94 6.02
N GLY A 4 10.78 17.58 7.19
CA GLY A 4 9.54 17.69 7.92
C GLY A 4 9.03 16.37 8.52
N VAL A 5 9.92 15.49 8.98
CA VAL A 5 9.51 14.28 9.71
C VAL A 5 9.09 14.67 11.13
N GLU A 6 7.77 14.70 11.37
CA GLU A 6 7.21 15.05 12.68
C GLU A 6 6.65 13.83 13.42
N PRO A 7 5.61 13.11 12.90
CA PRO A 7 5.17 11.87 13.55
C PRO A 7 6.03 10.69 13.12
N VAL A 8 6.12 9.69 14.00
CA VAL A 8 6.85 8.44 13.71
C VAL A 8 6.37 7.76 12.43
N ALA A 9 5.07 7.78 12.17
CA ALA A 9 4.49 7.24 10.93
C ALA A 9 5.04 7.90 9.66
N HIS A 10 5.39 9.20 9.71
CA HIS A 10 6.05 9.91 8.61
C HIS A 10 7.45 9.35 8.35
N GLY A 11 8.25 9.16 9.41
CA GLY A 11 9.57 8.53 9.31
C GLY A 11 9.49 7.13 8.73
N SER A 12 8.55 6.32 9.21
CA SER A 12 8.29 4.97 8.70
C SER A 12 7.99 4.98 7.20
N MET A 13 7.09 5.85 6.74
CA MET A 13 6.74 5.96 5.33
C MET A 13 7.93 6.41 4.46
N ARG A 14 8.81 7.29 4.98
CA ARG A 14 9.99 7.75 4.26
C ARG A 14 11.06 6.69 4.15
N LEU A 15 11.30 5.94 5.24
CA LEU A 15 12.22 4.79 5.25
C LEU A 15 11.76 3.70 4.27
N GLN A 16 10.48 3.35 4.26
CA GLN A 16 9.91 2.41 3.29
C GLN A 16 10.14 2.82 1.83
N ARG A 17 10.23 4.12 1.57
CA ARG A 17 10.52 4.68 0.24
C ARG A 17 12.02 4.85 -0.04
N GLY A 18 12.89 4.26 0.78
CA GLY A 18 14.33 4.31 0.59
C GLY A 18 15.00 5.64 0.96
N CYS A 19 14.35 6.50 1.76
CA CYS A 19 14.97 7.71 2.29
C CYS A 19 15.82 7.35 3.50
N GLU A 20 17.13 7.26 3.34
CA GLU A 20 18.07 6.95 4.42
C GLU A 20 18.40 8.15 5.32
N LEU A 21 18.21 9.36 4.83
CA LEU A 21 18.47 10.60 5.57
C LEU A 21 17.20 11.39 5.76
N ALA A 22 16.96 11.84 6.98
CA ALA A 22 15.78 12.61 7.33
C ALA A 22 16.10 13.70 8.36
N GLN A 23 15.29 14.77 8.33
CA GLN A 23 15.27 15.81 9.35
C GLN A 23 13.84 16.19 9.72
N GLY A 24 13.65 16.70 10.93
CA GLY A 24 12.36 17.16 11.42
C GLY A 24 12.22 17.03 12.94
N TYR A 25 11.15 17.59 13.48
CA TYR A 25 10.92 17.64 14.92
C TYR A 25 10.67 16.27 15.55
N GLY A 26 10.30 15.27 14.77
CA GLY A 26 10.23 13.87 15.23
C GLY A 26 11.59 13.23 15.45
N ILE A 27 12.68 13.85 14.96
CA ILE A 27 14.07 13.41 15.15
C ILE A 27 14.73 14.30 16.19
N ALA A 28 14.78 15.61 15.92
CA ALA A 28 15.33 16.61 16.84
C ALA A 28 14.71 17.98 16.61
N ARG A 29 14.46 18.72 17.67
CA ARG A 29 14.15 20.15 17.58
C ARG A 29 15.46 20.94 17.47
N PRO A 30 15.45 22.13 16.85
CA PRO A 30 16.62 23.01 16.87
C PRO A 30 17.16 23.19 18.29
N MET A 31 18.47 23.06 18.47
CA MET A 31 19.12 23.17 19.76
C MET A 31 20.44 23.93 19.65
N PRO A 32 20.94 24.53 20.74
CA PRO A 32 22.28 25.13 20.80
C PRO A 32 23.35 24.08 20.45
N ALA A 33 24.37 24.49 19.71
CA ALA A 33 25.44 23.62 19.26
C ALA A 33 26.14 22.84 20.41
N GLY A 34 26.27 23.47 21.60
CA GLY A 34 26.83 22.82 22.77
C GLY A 34 26.04 21.63 23.31
N ASN A 35 24.74 21.52 22.97
CA ASN A 35 23.90 20.42 23.39
C ASN A 35 23.95 19.22 22.42
N LEU A 36 24.52 19.43 21.23
CA LEU A 36 24.51 18.41 20.17
C LEU A 36 25.26 17.11 20.56
N PRO A 37 26.45 17.15 21.20
CA PRO A 37 27.12 15.92 21.63
C PRO A 37 26.28 15.07 22.57
N ALA A 38 25.72 15.67 23.61
CA ALA A 38 24.87 14.95 24.57
C ALA A 38 23.59 14.40 23.92
N TRP A 39 23.02 15.12 22.95
CA TRP A 39 21.90 14.61 22.18
C TRP A 39 22.29 13.41 21.32
N ILE A 40 23.39 13.44 20.59
CA ILE A 40 23.88 12.33 19.78
C ILE A 40 24.07 11.07 20.64
N ASP A 41 24.68 11.22 21.82
CA ASP A 41 24.93 10.09 22.72
C ASP A 41 23.63 9.45 23.27
N SER A 42 22.60 10.27 23.49
CA SER A 42 21.33 9.83 24.08
C SER A 42 20.26 9.46 23.05
N TRP A 43 20.34 9.99 21.83
CA TRP A 43 19.29 9.76 20.83
C TRP A 43 19.23 8.30 20.40
N ARG A 44 18.01 7.79 20.33
CA ARG A 44 17.74 6.44 19.80
C ARG A 44 16.59 6.55 18.79
N PRO A 45 16.69 5.88 17.65
CA PRO A 45 15.59 5.79 16.69
C PRO A 45 14.40 5.08 17.34
N ASP A 46 13.19 5.46 16.93
CA ASP A 46 11.98 4.69 17.29
C ASP A 46 12.14 3.24 16.83
N GLU A 47 11.70 2.27 17.66
CA GLU A 47 11.84 0.83 17.37
C GLU A 47 11.24 0.45 16.02
N ARG A 48 10.15 1.12 15.62
CA ARG A 48 9.52 0.93 14.31
C ARG A 48 10.44 1.32 13.15
N TRP A 49 11.33 2.29 13.35
CA TRP A 49 12.32 2.68 12.34
C TRP A 49 13.50 1.72 12.30
N SER A 50 13.94 1.23 13.45
CA SER A 50 15.07 0.30 13.57
C SER A 50 14.79 -1.07 12.95
N SER A 51 13.53 -1.52 13.01
CA SER A 51 13.07 -2.78 12.42
C SER A 51 12.72 -2.67 10.93
N MET A 52 12.61 -1.44 10.40
CA MET A 52 12.24 -1.22 9.01
C MET A 52 13.42 -1.39 8.08
N ARG A 53 13.23 -2.20 7.04
CA ARG A 53 14.17 -2.28 5.93
C ARG A 53 13.77 -1.28 4.84
N PRO A 54 14.71 -0.56 4.23
CA PRO A 54 14.43 0.26 3.07
C PRO A 54 13.84 -0.60 1.96
N ALA A 55 12.83 -0.08 1.27
CA ALA A 55 12.33 -0.71 0.07
C ALA A 55 13.44 -0.74 -0.99
N ILE A 56 13.71 -1.89 -1.54
CA ILE A 56 14.59 -2.03 -2.69
C ILE A 56 13.83 -1.65 -3.96
N ARG A 57 14.55 -1.43 -5.05
CA ARG A 57 13.97 -0.97 -6.32
C ARG A 57 12.89 -1.92 -6.83
N GLU A 58 13.05 -3.20 -6.58
CA GLU A 58 12.14 -4.28 -6.96
C GLU A 58 10.79 -4.21 -6.22
N ASP A 59 10.74 -3.58 -5.04
CA ASP A 59 9.51 -3.41 -4.26
C ASP A 59 8.65 -2.23 -4.73
N LEU A 60 9.23 -1.30 -5.49
CA LEU A 60 8.53 -0.08 -5.90
C LEU A 60 7.18 -0.34 -6.59
N PRO A 61 7.06 -1.30 -7.52
CA PRO A 61 5.76 -1.61 -8.13
C PRO A 61 4.71 -2.04 -7.11
N LEU A 62 5.08 -2.83 -6.09
CA LEU A 62 4.17 -3.28 -5.03
C LEU A 62 3.75 -2.13 -4.11
N LEU A 63 4.68 -1.24 -3.76
CA LEU A 63 4.39 -0.05 -2.97
C LEU A 63 3.47 0.92 -3.71
N PHE A 64 3.71 1.16 -4.99
CA PHE A 64 2.84 1.98 -5.84
C PHE A 64 1.47 1.35 -5.98
N ALA A 65 1.39 0.03 -6.17
CA ALA A 65 0.12 -0.69 -6.20
C ALA A 65 -0.70 -0.44 -4.93
N GLY A 66 -0.09 -0.53 -3.75
CA GLY A 66 -0.77 -0.25 -2.49
C GLY A 66 -1.33 1.18 -2.39
N VAL A 67 -0.63 2.17 -2.95
CA VAL A 67 -1.10 3.57 -3.01
C VAL A 67 -2.24 3.72 -4.04
N GLU A 68 -2.04 3.22 -5.25
CA GLU A 68 -3.01 3.31 -6.35
C GLU A 68 -4.33 2.63 -5.99
N HIS A 69 -4.28 1.44 -5.37
CA HIS A 69 -5.49 0.70 -4.99
C HIS A 69 -6.26 1.35 -3.84
N ARG A 70 -5.58 2.01 -2.88
CA ARG A 70 -6.27 2.83 -1.88
C ARG A 70 -7.00 4.00 -2.51
N ALA A 71 -6.35 4.71 -3.43
CA ALA A 71 -6.95 5.82 -4.15
C ALA A 71 -8.12 5.35 -5.04
N TRP A 72 -7.96 4.21 -5.72
CA TRP A 72 -8.99 3.60 -6.53
C TRP A 72 -10.19 3.13 -5.69
N ALA A 73 -9.96 2.48 -4.55
CA ALA A 73 -11.03 2.06 -3.65
C ALA A 73 -11.81 3.26 -3.08
N THR A 74 -11.12 4.36 -2.77
CA THR A 74 -11.77 5.63 -2.39
C THR A 74 -12.63 6.15 -3.54
N ALA A 75 -12.15 6.09 -4.78
CA ALA A 75 -12.91 6.50 -5.95
C ALA A 75 -14.17 5.63 -6.18
N VAL A 76 -14.12 4.32 -5.88
CA VAL A 76 -15.29 3.43 -5.87
C VAL A 76 -16.30 3.90 -4.81
N GLU A 77 -15.86 4.15 -3.59
CA GLU A 77 -16.72 4.64 -2.52
C GLU A 77 -17.36 6.00 -2.85
N ASP A 78 -16.59 6.93 -3.40
CA ASP A 78 -17.09 8.25 -3.83
C ASP A 78 -18.12 8.14 -4.96
N PHE A 79 -17.90 7.20 -5.90
CA PHE A 79 -18.88 6.90 -6.93
C PHE A 79 -20.17 6.35 -6.32
N LEU A 80 -20.10 5.41 -5.39
CA LEU A 80 -21.27 4.83 -4.72
C LEU A 80 -22.07 5.89 -3.93
N HIS A 81 -21.39 6.86 -3.32
CA HIS A 81 -22.03 7.96 -2.59
C HIS A 81 -22.50 9.12 -3.48
N GLY A 82 -22.29 9.05 -4.80
CA GLY A 82 -22.68 10.12 -5.72
C GLY A 82 -21.79 11.36 -5.71
N LYS A 83 -20.64 11.30 -5.01
CA LYS A 83 -19.64 12.38 -5.02
C LYS A 83 -18.83 12.42 -6.33
N ARG A 84 -18.88 11.36 -7.09
CA ARG A 84 -18.19 11.19 -8.38
C ARG A 84 -19.17 10.61 -9.41
N SER A 85 -19.14 11.14 -10.64
CA SER A 85 -19.98 10.67 -11.75
C SER A 85 -19.31 9.65 -12.65
N THR A 86 -17.95 9.65 -12.70
CA THR A 86 -17.18 8.73 -13.54
C THR A 86 -16.93 7.41 -12.84
N LEU A 87 -17.12 6.30 -13.56
CA LEU A 87 -16.77 4.97 -13.07
C LEU A 87 -15.27 4.87 -12.80
N PRO A 88 -14.86 4.16 -11.73
CA PRO A 88 -13.46 3.81 -11.51
C PRO A 88 -12.93 2.89 -12.62
N LEU A 89 -11.60 2.87 -12.81
CA LEU A 89 -10.95 2.04 -13.82
C LEU A 89 -11.28 0.55 -13.64
N ALA A 90 -11.59 -0.12 -14.75
CA ALA A 90 -11.80 -1.57 -14.77
C ALA A 90 -10.49 -2.34 -14.59
N HIS A 91 -10.59 -3.62 -14.23
CA HIS A 91 -9.43 -4.50 -13.96
C HIS A 91 -8.40 -4.51 -15.09
N HIS A 92 -8.83 -4.67 -16.34
CA HIS A 92 -7.94 -4.68 -17.51
C HIS A 92 -7.23 -3.35 -17.80
N GLN A 93 -7.70 -2.24 -17.22
CA GLN A 93 -7.08 -0.91 -17.30
C GLN A 93 -6.21 -0.61 -16.08
N CYS A 94 -6.18 -1.52 -15.10
CA CYS A 94 -5.37 -1.37 -13.91
C CYS A 94 -3.89 -1.62 -14.26
N ARG A 95 -3.03 -0.62 -14.06
CA ARG A 95 -1.59 -0.71 -14.32
C ARG A 95 -0.94 -1.84 -13.52
N PHE A 96 -1.38 -2.04 -12.30
CA PHE A 96 -0.88 -3.11 -11.46
C PHE A 96 -1.27 -4.49 -12.01
N ASN A 97 -2.47 -4.65 -12.61
CA ASN A 97 -2.82 -5.91 -13.27
C ASN A 97 -1.86 -6.24 -14.41
N VAL A 98 -1.58 -5.25 -15.27
CA VAL A 98 -0.63 -5.43 -16.37
C VAL A 98 0.74 -5.85 -15.86
N TRP A 99 1.23 -5.20 -14.81
CA TRP A 99 2.50 -5.54 -14.19
C TRP A 99 2.48 -6.94 -13.56
N LEU A 100 1.40 -7.32 -12.85
CA LEU A 100 1.25 -8.67 -12.26
C LEU A 100 1.32 -9.77 -13.31
N GLU A 101 0.69 -9.57 -14.48
CA GLU A 101 0.63 -10.55 -15.56
C GLU A 101 1.91 -10.62 -16.41
N THR A 102 2.80 -9.66 -16.26
CA THR A 102 4.06 -9.54 -17.03
C THR A 102 5.29 -9.66 -16.12
N GLU A 103 5.83 -8.55 -15.69
CA GLU A 103 7.06 -8.47 -14.89
C GLU A 103 6.92 -9.14 -13.52
N GLY A 104 5.77 -8.93 -12.87
CA GLY A 104 5.47 -9.53 -11.57
C GLY A 104 5.45 -11.04 -11.62
N LEU A 105 4.78 -11.61 -12.63
CA LEU A 105 4.76 -13.07 -12.85
C LEU A 105 6.17 -13.62 -13.09
N ALA A 106 6.98 -12.93 -13.90
CA ALA A 106 8.33 -13.36 -14.21
C ALA A 106 9.25 -13.36 -12.98
N GLN A 107 9.06 -12.42 -12.06
CA GLN A 107 9.96 -12.20 -10.92
C GLN A 107 9.48 -12.84 -9.62
N LEU A 108 8.15 -12.96 -9.41
CA LEU A 108 7.57 -13.25 -8.11
C LEU A 108 6.70 -14.50 -8.07
N LYS A 109 6.57 -15.23 -9.18
CA LYS A 109 5.66 -16.40 -9.29
C LYS A 109 5.90 -17.48 -8.22
N ASP A 110 7.13 -17.60 -7.75
CA ASP A 110 7.55 -18.63 -6.80
C ASP A 110 7.33 -18.18 -5.33
N ARG A 111 6.92 -16.93 -5.09
CA ARG A 111 6.60 -16.43 -3.76
C ARG A 111 5.18 -16.83 -3.37
N PRO A 112 4.96 -17.41 -2.17
CA PRO A 112 3.64 -17.87 -1.74
C PRO A 112 2.57 -16.77 -1.73
N SER A 113 2.94 -15.53 -1.36
CA SER A 113 2.00 -14.39 -1.35
C SER A 113 1.61 -13.91 -2.75
N PHE A 114 2.40 -14.20 -3.78
CA PHE A 114 2.15 -13.66 -5.12
C PHE A 114 0.81 -14.13 -5.70
N GLN A 115 0.51 -15.41 -5.60
CA GLN A 115 -0.75 -15.98 -6.09
C GLN A 115 -1.95 -15.41 -5.31
N ARG A 116 -1.80 -15.21 -3.99
CA ARG A 116 -2.84 -14.61 -3.16
C ARG A 116 -3.08 -13.15 -3.49
N VAL A 117 -2.03 -12.40 -3.83
CA VAL A 117 -2.16 -11.01 -4.32
C VAL A 117 -2.94 -10.98 -5.63
N MET A 118 -2.58 -11.82 -6.61
CA MET A 118 -3.27 -11.90 -7.90
C MET A 118 -4.76 -12.21 -7.73
N GLU A 119 -5.11 -13.20 -6.92
CA GLU A 119 -6.48 -13.62 -6.69
C GLU A 119 -7.29 -12.51 -5.97
N LYS A 120 -6.74 -11.96 -4.87
CA LYS A 120 -7.41 -10.87 -4.13
C LYS A 120 -7.59 -9.63 -5.00
N HIS A 121 -6.60 -9.28 -5.80
CA HIS A 121 -6.67 -8.14 -6.71
C HIS A 121 -7.79 -8.31 -7.74
N ARG A 122 -7.87 -9.45 -8.42
CA ARG A 122 -8.94 -9.76 -9.36
C ARG A 122 -10.32 -9.70 -8.70
N THR A 123 -10.49 -10.40 -7.58
CA THR A 123 -11.76 -10.45 -6.85
C THR A 123 -12.19 -9.08 -6.34
N LEU A 124 -11.23 -8.22 -5.94
CA LEU A 124 -11.52 -6.84 -5.51
C LEU A 124 -12.16 -6.01 -6.65
N HIS A 125 -11.62 -6.12 -7.87
CA HIS A 125 -12.18 -5.46 -9.04
C HIS A 125 -13.56 -6.04 -9.43
N GLU A 126 -13.76 -7.35 -9.31
CA GLU A 126 -15.07 -7.99 -9.56
C GLU A 126 -16.12 -7.48 -8.57
N LEU A 127 -15.78 -7.38 -7.28
CA LEU A 127 -16.67 -6.82 -6.26
C LEU A 127 -16.99 -5.34 -6.51
N ALA A 128 -16.00 -4.55 -6.93
CA ALA A 128 -16.21 -3.15 -7.27
C ALA A 128 -17.16 -2.99 -8.48
N ASN A 129 -16.98 -3.81 -9.52
CA ASN A 129 -17.87 -3.82 -10.68
C ASN A 129 -19.31 -4.17 -10.28
N ALA A 130 -19.48 -5.19 -9.43
CA ALA A 130 -20.82 -5.56 -8.92
C ALA A 130 -21.46 -4.44 -8.08
N LEU A 131 -20.67 -3.76 -7.23
CA LEU A 131 -21.15 -2.61 -6.45
C LEU A 131 -21.56 -1.44 -7.34
N CYS A 132 -20.76 -1.12 -8.35
CA CYS A 132 -21.06 -0.03 -9.28
C CYS A 132 -22.31 -0.34 -10.13
N ALA A 133 -22.48 -1.59 -10.57
CA ALA A 133 -23.68 -2.05 -11.26
C ALA A 133 -24.93 -1.97 -10.37
N ALA A 134 -24.82 -2.33 -9.10
CA ALA A 134 -25.91 -2.28 -8.13
C ALA A 134 -26.39 -0.83 -7.83
N LYS A 135 -25.57 0.18 -8.08
CA LYS A 135 -25.96 1.60 -7.95
C LYS A 135 -26.98 2.02 -9.01
N SER A 136 -26.93 1.44 -10.21
CA SER A 136 -27.92 1.64 -11.29
C SER A 136 -28.57 0.29 -11.60
N PRO A 137 -29.45 -0.23 -10.71
CA PRO A 137 -29.93 -1.59 -10.79
C PRO A 137 -30.80 -1.82 -12.03
N THR A 138 -30.49 -2.86 -12.78
CA THR A 138 -31.43 -3.49 -13.71
C THR A 138 -32.28 -4.52 -12.95
N PRO A 139 -33.38 -5.02 -13.51
CA PRO A 139 -34.15 -6.08 -12.88
C PRO A 139 -33.36 -7.33 -12.49
N GLU A 140 -32.24 -7.55 -13.17
CA GLU A 140 -31.34 -8.71 -13.00
C GLU A 140 -30.18 -8.45 -12.03
N THR A 141 -30.03 -7.22 -11.50
CA THR A 141 -28.92 -6.88 -10.61
C THR A 141 -29.12 -7.53 -9.23
N PRO A 142 -28.22 -8.43 -8.78
CA PRO A 142 -28.33 -9.07 -7.48
C PRO A 142 -28.27 -8.05 -6.33
N LYS A 143 -29.18 -8.13 -5.39
CA LYS A 143 -29.17 -7.34 -4.15
C LYS A 143 -28.41 -8.13 -3.08
N ASP A 144 -27.11 -7.91 -2.95
CA ASP A 144 -26.32 -8.47 -1.85
C ASP A 144 -26.00 -7.36 -0.84
N PRO A 145 -26.67 -7.34 0.34
CA PRO A 145 -26.43 -6.33 1.37
C PRO A 145 -25.04 -6.42 1.99
N GLY A 146 -24.36 -7.57 1.84
CA GLY A 146 -23.01 -7.80 2.34
C GLY A 146 -21.87 -7.40 1.38
N LEU A 147 -22.22 -7.06 0.14
CA LEU A 147 -21.22 -6.84 -0.93
C LEU A 147 -20.22 -5.73 -0.59
N ARG A 148 -20.70 -4.62 -0.03
CA ARG A 148 -19.83 -3.51 0.38
C ARG A 148 -18.87 -3.90 1.51
N ALA A 149 -19.35 -4.59 2.52
CA ALA A 149 -18.50 -5.06 3.61
C ALA A 149 -17.45 -6.07 3.12
N ARG A 150 -17.80 -6.92 2.15
CA ARG A 150 -16.86 -7.84 1.48
C ARG A 150 -15.78 -7.07 0.73
N PHE A 151 -16.16 -6.05 -0.04
CA PHE A 151 -15.23 -5.18 -0.76
C PHE A 151 -14.22 -4.51 0.20
N GLN A 152 -14.69 -3.93 1.31
CA GLN A 152 -13.84 -3.28 2.29
C GLN A 152 -12.86 -4.25 2.95
N ARG A 153 -13.34 -5.41 3.40
CA ARG A 153 -12.45 -6.46 3.97
C ARG A 153 -11.41 -6.94 2.98
N LEU A 154 -11.80 -7.13 1.72
CA LEU A 154 -10.87 -7.61 0.71
C LEU A 154 -9.82 -6.56 0.33
N ARG A 155 -10.20 -5.27 0.30
CA ARG A 155 -9.27 -4.14 0.14
C ARG A 155 -8.18 -4.15 1.23
N ASP A 156 -8.59 -4.33 2.49
CA ASP A 156 -7.67 -4.35 3.62
C ASP A 156 -6.76 -5.59 3.54
N ALA A 157 -7.35 -6.76 3.27
CA ALA A 157 -6.61 -8.01 3.08
C ALA A 157 -5.63 -7.97 1.89
N LEU A 158 -5.94 -7.27 0.80
CA LEU A 158 -4.99 -7.06 -0.30
C LEU A 158 -3.81 -6.20 0.14
N THR A 159 -4.06 -5.17 0.96
CA THR A 159 -3.00 -4.31 1.49
C THR A 159 -2.03 -5.11 2.37
N GLU A 160 -2.55 -5.96 3.23
CA GLU A 160 -1.74 -6.87 4.08
C GLU A 160 -0.93 -7.85 3.23
N GLU A 161 -1.54 -8.42 2.19
CA GLU A 161 -0.86 -9.37 1.31
C GLU A 161 0.28 -8.73 0.50
N LEU A 162 0.10 -7.48 0.05
CA LEU A 162 1.17 -6.71 -0.61
C LEU A 162 2.36 -6.49 0.33
N GLN A 163 2.10 -6.21 1.61
CA GLN A 163 3.15 -6.08 2.63
C GLN A 163 3.87 -7.41 2.86
N SER A 164 3.14 -8.51 2.92
CA SER A 164 3.71 -9.86 3.06
C SER A 164 4.60 -10.22 1.87
N LEU A 165 4.15 -9.91 0.64
CA LEU A 165 4.90 -10.16 -0.59
C LEU A 165 6.22 -9.36 -0.62
N ILE A 166 6.22 -8.11 -0.13
CA ILE A 166 7.43 -7.30 0.02
C ILE A 166 8.36 -7.96 1.06
N ALA A 167 7.82 -8.38 2.21
CA ALA A 167 8.61 -8.98 3.29
C ALA A 167 9.28 -10.30 2.86
N GLU A 168 8.59 -11.14 2.08
CA GLU A 168 9.16 -12.38 1.50
C GLU A 168 10.39 -12.12 0.62
N GLY A 169 10.44 -10.98 -0.07
CA GLY A 169 11.57 -10.59 -0.90
C GLY A 169 12.83 -10.22 -0.12
N HIS A 170 12.70 -10.00 1.17
CA HIS A 170 13.79 -9.59 2.05
C HIS A 170 14.28 -10.72 2.97
N GLN A 171 13.71 -11.92 2.88
CA GLN A 171 14.26 -13.06 3.60
C GLN A 171 15.58 -13.47 2.93
N PRO A 172 16.69 -13.61 3.70
CA PRO A 172 17.91 -14.21 3.16
C PRO A 172 17.55 -15.61 2.65
N ALA A 173 18.06 -15.97 1.47
CA ALA A 173 18.01 -17.36 1.05
C ALA A 173 18.68 -18.18 2.16
N ASP A 174 17.94 -19.13 2.74
CA ASP A 174 18.53 -20.11 3.67
C ASP A 174 19.54 -20.94 2.84
N ASP A 175 20.83 -20.70 3.08
CA ASP A 175 21.95 -21.49 2.56
C ASP A 175 22.02 -22.83 3.32
#